data_5e1fe769c8d530b5ea3046c476b104dc
#
_entry.id   5e1fe769c8d530b5ea3046c476b104dc
#
_cell.length_a   1.000
_cell.length_b   1.000
_cell.length_c   1.000
_cell.angle_alpha   90.00
_cell.angle_beta   90.00
_cell.angle_gamma   90.00
#
_symmetry.space_group_name_H-M   'P 1'
#
loop_
_entity.id
_entity.type
_entity.pdbx_description
1 polymer ?
#
loop_
_entity_poly.entity_id
_entity_poly.type
_entity_poly.pdbx_seq_one_letter_code
_entity_poly.pdbx_strand_id
1 'polypeptide(L)'
;MILVGRDRARTDAAVTAVRDRAGAESTSYLCDFSSQVSIRALAAEVLGDHPRLEVLVNNAGGVFKRRSVTADGIERTFATNHLGCFLLTTLVLDRLIASAPARVVTVASVGHRRGTLNFDDLGYERAYWIMKAYRRSKLANVLFANELARRLDGTGVTSNSVHPGAVDTQIWSGAPLWTKPFIALWLKRSFISAEAGGATIVQLAASPDLEGVTGKYFEEQRPVDPAPLAQDPDLARRLWDVSESLIRRA
;
A
#
# COMPACT_ATOMS: atom_id res chain seq x y z
N MET A 1 -2.51 -17.08 -8.37
CA MET A 1 -2.38 -15.67 -7.86
C MET A 1 -3.52 -15.39 -6.89
N ILE A 2 -3.29 -14.60 -5.82
CA ILE A 2 -4.31 -14.20 -4.85
C ILE A 2 -4.74 -12.78 -5.15
N LEU A 3 -6.04 -12.54 -5.29
CA LEU A 3 -6.64 -11.23 -5.50
C LEU A 3 -7.50 -10.86 -4.29
N VAL A 4 -7.25 -9.68 -3.72
CA VAL A 4 -8.02 -9.18 -2.57
C VAL A 4 -8.74 -7.89 -2.96
N GLY A 5 -10.04 -7.86 -2.77
CA GLY A 5 -10.87 -6.70 -3.04
C GLY A 5 -11.93 -6.48 -1.97
N ARG A 6 -12.59 -5.32 -2.00
CA ARG A 6 -13.70 -5.02 -1.08
C ARG A 6 -15.08 -5.34 -1.68
N ASP A 7 -15.17 -5.30 -2.99
CA ASP A 7 -16.41 -5.48 -3.75
C ASP A 7 -16.38 -6.83 -4.48
N ARG A 8 -17.33 -7.69 -4.22
CA ARG A 8 -17.42 -9.05 -4.79
C ARG A 8 -17.41 -9.00 -6.32
N ALA A 9 -18.30 -8.21 -6.92
CA ALA A 9 -18.46 -8.20 -8.37
C ALA A 9 -17.18 -7.72 -9.10
N ARG A 10 -16.52 -6.69 -8.56
CA ARG A 10 -15.25 -6.19 -9.10
C ARG A 10 -14.10 -7.19 -8.91
N THR A 11 -14.08 -7.88 -7.78
CA THR A 11 -13.05 -8.88 -7.51
C THR A 11 -13.20 -10.08 -8.45
N ASP A 12 -14.43 -10.57 -8.64
CA ASP A 12 -14.72 -11.67 -9.55
C ASP A 12 -14.42 -11.30 -11.02
N ALA A 13 -14.73 -10.06 -11.42
CA ALA A 13 -14.35 -9.55 -12.74
C ALA A 13 -12.82 -9.49 -12.93
N ALA A 14 -12.06 -9.14 -11.89
CA ALA A 14 -10.60 -9.17 -11.94
C ALA A 14 -10.05 -10.58 -12.04
N VAL A 15 -10.61 -11.56 -11.31
CA VAL A 15 -10.28 -13.00 -11.43
C VAL A 15 -10.48 -13.47 -12.87
N THR A 16 -11.65 -13.17 -13.44
CA THR A 16 -11.97 -13.52 -14.83
C THR A 16 -10.95 -12.90 -15.80
N ALA A 17 -10.65 -11.61 -15.64
CA ALA A 17 -9.70 -10.92 -16.51
C ALA A 17 -8.28 -11.52 -16.42
N VAL A 18 -7.83 -11.95 -15.24
CA VAL A 18 -6.54 -12.63 -15.07
C VAL A 18 -6.52 -13.97 -15.77
N ARG A 19 -7.57 -14.79 -15.59
CA ARG A 19 -7.69 -16.08 -16.25
C ARG A 19 -7.70 -15.93 -17.78
N ASP A 20 -8.48 -14.99 -18.30
CA ASP A 20 -8.67 -14.82 -19.76
C ASP A 20 -7.41 -14.26 -20.44
N ARG A 21 -6.61 -13.42 -19.73
CA ARG A 21 -5.42 -12.81 -20.30
C ARG A 21 -4.13 -13.60 -20.08
N ALA A 22 -4.01 -14.26 -18.94
CA ALA A 22 -2.77 -14.90 -18.52
C ALA A 22 -2.88 -16.43 -18.42
N GLY A 23 -4.07 -17.01 -18.61
CA GLY A 23 -4.30 -18.45 -18.42
C GLY A 23 -4.01 -18.93 -16.99
N ALA A 24 -3.89 -17.99 -16.03
CA ALA A 24 -3.49 -18.31 -14.67
C ALA A 24 -4.69 -18.40 -13.75
N GLU A 25 -4.74 -19.48 -12.97
CA GLU A 25 -5.72 -19.59 -11.90
C GLU A 25 -5.44 -18.58 -10.78
N SER A 26 -6.52 -18.03 -10.24
CA SER A 26 -6.43 -17.09 -9.13
C SER A 26 -7.55 -17.33 -8.12
N THR A 27 -7.18 -17.23 -6.84
CA THR A 27 -8.11 -17.24 -5.72
C THR A 27 -8.44 -15.80 -5.32
N SER A 28 -9.67 -15.56 -4.86
CA SER A 28 -10.07 -14.23 -4.42
C SER A 28 -10.62 -14.23 -3.01
N TYR A 29 -10.31 -13.17 -2.26
CA TYR A 29 -10.82 -12.91 -0.93
C TYR A 29 -11.43 -11.51 -0.85
N LEU A 30 -12.38 -11.33 0.07
CA LEU A 30 -12.95 -10.02 0.37
C LEU A 30 -12.34 -9.46 1.65
N CYS A 31 -11.92 -8.20 1.60
CA CYS A 31 -11.39 -7.51 2.77
C CYS A 31 -11.69 -6.01 2.74
N ASP A 32 -12.18 -5.48 3.84
CA ASP A 32 -12.20 -4.05 4.08
C ASP A 32 -10.94 -3.65 4.88
N PHE A 33 -9.98 -3.04 4.20
CA PHE A 33 -8.72 -2.57 4.80
C PHE A 33 -8.90 -1.41 5.80
N SER A 34 -10.11 -0.93 6.01
CA SER A 34 -10.42 0.01 7.09
C SER A 34 -10.85 -0.69 8.40
N SER A 35 -10.91 -2.03 8.43
CA SER A 35 -11.34 -2.84 9.57
C SER A 35 -10.25 -3.85 9.95
N GLN A 36 -9.71 -3.75 11.15
CA GLN A 36 -8.71 -4.70 11.64
C GLN A 36 -9.25 -6.13 11.76
N VAL A 37 -10.52 -6.29 12.14
CA VAL A 37 -11.19 -7.60 12.18
C VAL A 37 -11.23 -8.23 10.79
N SER A 38 -11.58 -7.45 9.76
CA SER A 38 -11.60 -7.95 8.37
C SER A 38 -10.22 -8.36 7.88
N ILE A 39 -9.18 -7.60 8.24
CA ILE A 39 -7.80 -7.91 7.86
C ILE A 39 -7.29 -9.17 8.56
N ARG A 40 -7.63 -9.37 9.84
CA ARG A 40 -7.26 -10.58 10.58
C ARG A 40 -7.95 -11.82 10.01
N ALA A 41 -9.23 -11.71 9.64
CA ALA A 41 -9.95 -12.78 8.97
C ALA A 41 -9.29 -13.15 7.62
N LEU A 42 -9.00 -12.14 6.79
CA LEU A 42 -8.26 -12.34 5.53
C LEU A 42 -6.92 -13.07 5.75
N ALA A 43 -6.13 -12.61 6.72
CA ALA A 43 -4.83 -13.22 7.00
C ALA A 43 -4.98 -14.69 7.42
N ALA A 44 -5.98 -15.01 8.25
CA ALA A 44 -6.25 -16.39 8.69
C ALA A 44 -6.64 -17.29 7.52
N GLU A 45 -7.53 -16.83 6.63
CA GLU A 45 -7.95 -17.56 5.42
C GLU A 45 -6.75 -17.78 4.48
N VAL A 46 -5.99 -16.73 4.17
CA VAL A 46 -4.81 -16.84 3.29
C VAL A 46 -3.76 -17.78 3.87
N LEU A 47 -3.49 -17.73 5.16
CA LEU A 47 -2.52 -18.62 5.82
C LEU A 47 -3.01 -20.07 5.89
N GLY A 48 -4.32 -20.28 5.98
CA GLY A 48 -4.93 -21.61 5.93
C GLY A 48 -4.87 -22.26 4.55
N ASP A 49 -5.14 -21.46 3.51
CA ASP A 49 -5.28 -21.98 2.14
C ASP A 49 -3.96 -22.04 1.38
N HIS A 50 -2.96 -21.20 1.75
CA HIS A 50 -1.72 -21.08 0.99
C HIS A 50 -0.49 -21.39 1.85
N PRO A 51 0.17 -22.51 1.59
CA PRO A 51 1.38 -22.93 2.33
C PRO A 51 2.60 -22.05 2.03
N ARG A 52 2.58 -21.26 0.95
CA ARG A 52 3.65 -20.36 0.53
C ARG A 52 3.12 -19.00 0.10
N LEU A 53 3.87 -17.95 0.39
CA LEU A 53 3.65 -16.57 -0.05
C LEU A 53 4.98 -15.97 -0.47
N GLU A 54 5.26 -15.93 -1.74
CA GLU A 54 6.52 -15.39 -2.28
C GLU A 54 6.47 -13.88 -2.53
N VAL A 55 5.27 -13.34 -2.76
CA VAL A 55 5.10 -11.92 -3.06
C VAL A 55 3.86 -11.36 -2.37
N LEU A 56 4.04 -10.28 -1.61
CA LEU A 56 2.96 -9.47 -1.06
C LEU A 56 2.98 -8.07 -1.69
N VAL A 57 1.91 -7.70 -2.38
CA VAL A 57 1.73 -6.35 -2.93
C VAL A 57 0.72 -5.59 -2.08
N ASN A 58 1.19 -4.67 -1.27
CA ASN A 58 0.40 -3.74 -0.48
C ASN A 58 -0.08 -2.57 -1.36
N ASN A 59 -1.13 -2.80 -2.14
CA ASN A 59 -1.69 -1.83 -3.08
C ASN A 59 -2.97 -1.16 -2.56
N ALA A 60 -3.67 -1.76 -1.61
CA ALA A 60 -4.93 -1.23 -1.11
C ALA A 60 -4.78 0.20 -0.59
N GLY A 61 -5.71 1.07 -0.96
CA GLY A 61 -5.69 2.46 -0.53
C GLY A 61 -6.75 3.31 -1.22
N GLY A 62 -6.93 4.52 -0.69
CA GLY A 62 -7.90 5.47 -1.22
C GLY A 62 -7.68 6.89 -0.74
N VAL A 63 -8.50 7.79 -1.27
CA VAL A 63 -8.59 9.19 -0.87
C VAL A 63 -10.00 9.45 -0.36
N PHE A 64 -10.14 9.88 0.89
CA PHE A 64 -11.43 10.13 1.53
C PHE A 64 -11.67 11.62 1.70
N LYS A 65 -12.76 12.12 1.11
CA LYS A 65 -13.06 13.56 1.04
C LYS A 65 -13.33 14.20 2.40
N ARG A 66 -13.91 13.46 3.31
CA ARG A 66 -14.27 13.94 4.65
C ARG A 66 -13.54 13.10 5.68
N ARG A 67 -13.16 13.72 6.78
CA ARG A 67 -12.67 12.99 7.93
C ARG A 67 -13.76 12.03 8.42
N SER A 68 -13.38 10.80 8.58
CA SER A 68 -14.18 9.78 9.27
C SER A 68 -13.25 8.89 10.08
N VAL A 69 -13.80 8.26 11.08
CA VAL A 69 -13.09 7.36 11.98
C VAL A 69 -13.63 5.95 11.73
N THR A 70 -12.76 4.97 11.73
CA THR A 70 -13.13 3.55 11.60
C THR A 70 -13.74 3.01 12.88
N ALA A 71 -14.29 1.79 12.86
CA ALA A 71 -14.74 1.10 14.06
C ALA A 71 -13.61 0.93 15.10
N ASP A 72 -12.36 0.87 14.65
CA ASP A 72 -11.18 0.76 15.48
C ASP A 72 -10.71 2.13 16.07
N GLY A 73 -11.48 3.21 15.88
CA GLY A 73 -11.18 4.54 16.42
C GLY A 73 -10.10 5.31 15.65
N ILE A 74 -9.74 4.90 14.43
CA ILE A 74 -8.61 5.45 13.66
C ILE A 74 -9.11 6.25 12.46
N GLU A 75 -8.42 7.37 12.11
CA GLU A 75 -8.75 8.15 10.91
C GLU A 75 -8.65 7.27 9.67
N ARG A 76 -9.71 7.28 8.86
CA ARG A 76 -9.95 6.31 7.79
C ARG A 76 -8.85 6.26 6.73
N THR A 77 -8.25 7.40 6.36
CA THR A 77 -7.16 7.41 5.36
C THR A 77 -5.93 6.73 5.90
N PHE A 78 -5.56 7.03 7.15
CA PHE A 78 -4.43 6.42 7.80
C PHE A 78 -4.66 4.92 8.06
N ALA A 79 -5.86 4.57 8.54
CA ALA A 79 -6.26 3.19 8.75
C ALA A 79 -6.16 2.36 7.46
N THR A 80 -6.81 2.83 6.37
CA THR A 80 -6.88 2.06 5.13
C THR A 80 -5.55 1.99 4.39
N ASN A 81 -4.84 3.14 4.26
CA ASN A 81 -3.68 3.25 3.39
C ASN A 81 -2.38 2.75 4.02
N HIS A 82 -2.28 2.85 5.37
CA HIS A 82 -1.06 2.50 6.08
C HIS A 82 -1.27 1.34 7.06
N LEU A 83 -2.15 1.50 8.06
CA LEU A 83 -2.29 0.48 9.10
C LEU A 83 -2.84 -0.85 8.56
N GLY A 84 -3.70 -0.81 7.54
CA GLY A 84 -4.18 -2.03 6.90
C GLY A 84 -3.07 -2.82 6.23
N CYS A 85 -2.17 -2.14 5.51
CA CYS A 85 -0.99 -2.75 4.92
C CYS A 85 -0.02 -3.25 5.99
N PHE A 86 0.21 -2.46 7.02
CA PHE A 86 1.05 -2.80 8.16
C PHE A 86 0.54 -4.08 8.86
N LEU A 87 -0.74 -4.09 9.23
CA LEU A 87 -1.35 -5.23 9.92
C LEU A 87 -1.32 -6.51 9.08
N LEU A 88 -1.73 -6.43 7.81
CA LEU A 88 -1.68 -7.61 6.94
C LEU A 88 -0.26 -8.15 6.82
N THR A 89 0.71 -7.26 6.55
CA THR A 89 2.11 -7.67 6.40
C THR A 89 2.63 -8.35 7.68
N THR A 90 2.36 -7.79 8.85
CA THR A 90 2.83 -8.37 10.12
C THR A 90 2.17 -9.72 10.42
N LEU A 91 0.90 -9.90 10.06
CA LEU A 91 0.19 -11.18 10.25
C LEU A 91 0.69 -12.31 9.35
N VAL A 92 1.16 -12.00 8.14
CA VAL A 92 1.64 -13.01 7.18
C VAL A 92 3.18 -13.09 7.12
N LEU A 93 3.88 -12.35 7.98
CA LEU A 93 5.33 -12.18 7.91
C LEU A 93 6.11 -13.49 8.05
N ASP A 94 5.74 -14.33 8.99
CA ASP A 94 6.40 -15.64 9.19
C ASP A 94 6.24 -16.54 7.96
N ARG A 95 5.09 -16.45 7.28
CA ARG A 95 4.86 -17.20 6.04
C ARG A 95 5.72 -16.67 4.90
N LEU A 96 5.91 -15.34 4.78
CA LEU A 96 6.84 -14.74 3.82
C LEU A 96 8.28 -15.19 4.08
N ILE A 97 8.71 -15.17 5.34
CA ILE A 97 10.06 -15.65 5.73
C ILE A 97 10.24 -17.14 5.40
N ALA A 98 9.26 -17.97 5.73
CA ALA A 98 9.30 -19.40 5.42
C ALA A 98 9.24 -19.69 3.90
N SER A 99 8.79 -18.71 3.11
CA SER A 99 8.70 -18.82 1.64
C SER A 99 9.88 -18.18 0.90
N ALA A 100 10.89 -17.71 1.62
CA ALA A 100 12.03 -17.03 1.01
C ALA A 100 12.66 -17.85 -0.15
N PRO A 101 13.18 -17.18 -1.20
CA PRO A 101 13.19 -15.72 -1.39
C PRO A 101 11.79 -15.14 -1.61
N ALA A 102 11.46 -14.07 -0.88
CA ALA A 102 10.14 -13.44 -0.96
C ALA A 102 10.24 -11.90 -1.01
N ARG A 103 9.16 -11.25 -1.45
CA ARG A 103 9.16 -9.81 -1.71
C ARG A 103 7.92 -9.14 -1.15
N VAL A 104 8.11 -8.00 -0.48
CA VAL A 104 7.03 -7.09 -0.09
C VAL A 104 7.14 -5.81 -0.91
N VAL A 105 6.10 -5.50 -1.66
CA VAL A 105 6.02 -4.28 -2.50
C VAL A 105 4.92 -3.39 -1.93
N THR A 106 5.29 -2.20 -1.44
CA THR A 106 4.34 -1.27 -0.82
C THR A 106 4.08 -0.06 -1.72
N VAL A 107 2.83 0.11 -2.13
CA VAL A 107 2.44 1.23 -3.01
C VAL A 107 2.36 2.53 -2.21
N ALA A 108 3.32 3.41 -2.50
CA ALA A 108 3.41 4.78 -2.02
C ALA A 108 2.83 5.78 -3.05
N SER A 109 3.42 6.95 -3.15
CA SER A 109 3.08 8.02 -4.12
C SER A 109 4.14 9.10 -4.07
N VAL A 110 4.34 9.88 -5.13
CA VAL A 110 5.10 11.15 -5.10
C VAL A 110 4.55 12.12 -4.05
N GLY A 111 3.28 11.93 -3.65
CA GLY A 111 2.67 12.69 -2.56
C GLY A 111 3.42 12.59 -1.23
N HIS A 112 4.20 11.54 -0.98
CA HIS A 112 5.02 11.39 0.22
C HIS A 112 6.03 12.53 0.39
N ARG A 113 6.53 13.11 -0.72
CA ARG A 113 7.53 14.19 -0.71
C ARG A 113 7.05 15.46 0.03
N ARG A 114 5.72 15.62 0.15
CA ARG A 114 5.06 16.71 0.90
C ARG A 114 4.27 16.21 2.11
N GLY A 115 4.51 14.96 2.51
CA GLY A 115 3.94 14.35 3.70
C GLY A 115 4.63 14.84 4.96
N THR A 116 3.89 14.88 6.06
CA THR A 116 4.42 15.13 7.40
C THR A 116 3.80 14.14 8.37
N LEU A 117 4.53 13.79 9.43
CA LEU A 117 4.01 12.97 10.53
C LEU A 117 3.98 13.80 11.81
N ASN A 118 2.79 13.96 12.36
CA ASN A 118 2.60 14.45 13.72
C ASN A 118 1.92 13.34 14.52
N PHE A 119 2.65 12.74 15.44
CA PHE A 119 2.15 11.64 16.25
C PHE A 119 1.12 12.08 17.30
N ASP A 120 1.08 13.37 17.67
CA ASP A 120 0.11 13.93 18.60
C ASP A 120 -1.26 14.19 17.95
N ASP A 121 -1.32 14.16 16.60
CA ASP A 121 -2.55 14.36 15.82
C ASP A 121 -2.50 13.55 14.50
N LEU A 122 -2.32 12.24 14.62
CA LEU A 122 -2.38 11.34 13.47
C LEU A 122 -3.77 11.31 12.82
N GLY A 123 -4.82 11.66 13.55
CA GLY A 123 -6.20 11.69 13.10
C GLY A 123 -6.62 12.98 12.38
N TYR A 124 -5.78 14.04 12.35
CA TYR A 124 -6.18 15.38 11.91
C TYR A 124 -7.49 15.83 12.56
N GLU A 125 -7.58 15.71 13.89
CA GLU A 125 -8.79 16.04 14.64
C GLU A 125 -9.10 17.52 14.59
N ARG A 126 -8.06 18.36 14.56
CA ARG A 126 -8.19 19.83 14.59
C ARG A 126 -8.42 20.43 13.21
N ALA A 127 -7.82 19.89 12.15
CA ALA A 127 -7.90 20.47 10.82
C ALA A 127 -7.65 19.41 9.73
N TYR A 128 -8.71 18.71 9.33
CA TYR A 128 -8.63 17.72 8.26
C TYR A 128 -8.56 18.39 6.90
N TRP A 129 -7.55 18.01 6.14
CA TRP A 129 -7.46 18.30 4.72
C TRP A 129 -7.07 17.03 3.96
N ILE A 130 -7.91 16.68 3.00
CA ILE A 130 -7.83 15.44 2.21
C ILE A 130 -6.40 15.13 1.71
N MET A 131 -5.71 16.13 1.13
CA MET A 131 -4.36 15.91 0.60
C MET A 131 -3.30 15.80 1.68
N LYS A 132 -3.49 16.44 2.85
CA LYS A 132 -2.57 16.25 3.99
C LYS A 132 -2.69 14.81 4.53
N ALA A 133 -3.91 14.31 4.73
CA ALA A 133 -4.15 12.95 5.20
C ALA A 133 -3.58 11.91 4.21
N TYR A 134 -3.84 12.09 2.91
CA TYR A 134 -3.28 11.23 1.87
C TYR A 134 -1.75 11.25 1.84
N ARG A 135 -1.13 12.43 1.79
CA ARG A 135 0.33 12.59 1.76
C ARG A 135 1.01 11.96 2.96
N ARG A 136 0.42 12.14 4.16
CA ARG A 136 0.90 11.48 5.38
C ARG A 136 0.86 9.97 5.25
N SER A 137 -0.25 9.40 4.80
CA SER A 137 -0.36 7.95 4.65
C SER A 137 0.67 7.39 3.66
N LYS A 138 1.00 8.16 2.61
CA LYS A 138 2.00 7.75 1.62
C LYS A 138 3.44 7.93 2.10
N LEU A 139 3.71 8.91 2.96
CA LEU A 139 4.98 9.01 3.69
C LEU A 139 5.13 7.82 4.65
N ALA A 140 4.08 7.50 5.39
CA ALA A 140 4.07 6.35 6.29
C ALA A 140 4.37 5.03 5.56
N ASN A 141 3.89 4.86 4.33
CA ASN A 141 4.16 3.67 3.52
C ASN A 141 5.64 3.56 3.10
N VAL A 142 6.32 4.68 2.78
CA VAL A 142 7.77 4.65 2.47
C VAL A 142 8.57 4.33 3.73
N LEU A 143 8.28 4.99 4.85
CA LEU A 143 8.93 4.74 6.14
C LEU A 143 8.73 3.28 6.60
N PHE A 144 7.51 2.76 6.45
CA PHE A 144 7.18 1.37 6.75
C PHE A 144 8.02 0.39 5.91
N ALA A 145 8.10 0.60 4.59
CA ALA A 145 8.86 -0.28 3.71
C ALA A 145 10.36 -0.28 4.06
N ASN A 146 10.91 0.89 4.40
CA ASN A 146 12.32 1.03 4.80
C ASN A 146 12.60 0.34 6.14
N GLU A 147 11.73 0.53 7.14
CA GLU A 147 11.89 -0.13 8.45
C GLU A 147 11.69 -1.65 8.34
N LEU A 148 10.72 -2.08 7.53
CA LEU A 148 10.51 -3.51 7.26
C LEU A 148 11.75 -4.12 6.59
N ALA A 149 12.34 -3.45 5.59
CA ALA A 149 13.57 -3.91 4.96
C ALA A 149 14.70 -4.12 5.96
N ARG A 150 14.87 -3.19 6.92
CA ARG A 150 15.88 -3.26 7.97
C ARG A 150 15.62 -4.41 8.96
N ARG A 151 14.35 -4.66 9.28
CA ARG A 151 13.94 -5.75 10.19
C ARG A 151 14.07 -7.13 9.55
N LEU A 152 14.02 -7.20 8.23
CA LEU A 152 14.10 -8.45 7.46
C LEU A 152 15.51 -8.75 6.95
N ASP A 153 16.51 -8.01 7.42
CA ASP A 153 17.91 -8.28 7.05
C ASP A 153 18.30 -9.73 7.36
N GLY A 154 18.93 -10.41 6.41
CA GLY A 154 19.35 -11.81 6.52
C GLY A 154 18.23 -12.86 6.39
N THR A 155 16.95 -12.47 6.25
CA THR A 155 15.83 -13.44 6.14
C THR A 155 15.58 -13.97 4.72
N GLY A 156 16.16 -13.31 3.71
CA GLY A 156 15.84 -13.58 2.30
C GLY A 156 14.54 -12.94 1.82
N VAL A 157 13.89 -12.11 2.64
CA VAL A 157 12.71 -11.32 2.25
C VAL A 157 13.10 -9.87 1.98
N THR A 158 12.73 -9.33 0.83
CA THR A 158 12.98 -7.93 0.49
C THR A 158 11.73 -7.07 0.67
N SER A 159 11.91 -5.79 1.01
CA SER A 159 10.83 -4.82 1.13
C SER A 159 11.19 -3.53 0.40
N ASN A 160 10.35 -3.15 -0.57
CA ASN A 160 10.54 -1.93 -1.35
C ASN A 160 9.22 -1.15 -1.45
N SER A 161 9.33 0.15 -1.67
CA SER A 161 8.18 1.01 -1.91
C SER A 161 8.19 1.57 -3.33
N VAL A 162 7.00 1.89 -3.87
CA VAL A 162 6.86 2.29 -5.27
C VAL A 162 5.81 3.39 -5.45
N HIS A 163 6.12 4.36 -6.32
CA HIS A 163 5.11 5.21 -6.96
C HIS A 163 4.73 4.61 -8.30
N PRO A 164 3.47 4.18 -8.47
CA PRO A 164 3.04 3.56 -9.72
C PRO A 164 2.82 4.56 -10.87
N GLY A 165 3.13 5.84 -10.67
CA GLY A 165 2.74 6.91 -11.58
C GLY A 165 1.35 7.48 -11.27
N ALA A 166 0.95 8.52 -12.00
CA ALA A 166 -0.39 9.06 -11.93
C ALA A 166 -1.31 8.19 -12.80
N VAL A 167 -1.82 7.11 -12.23
CA VAL A 167 -2.82 6.26 -12.90
C VAL A 167 -4.17 6.94 -12.81
N ASP A 168 -4.96 6.91 -13.90
CA ASP A 168 -6.36 7.33 -13.90
C ASP A 168 -7.18 6.33 -13.08
N THR A 169 -7.04 6.43 -11.77
CA THR A 169 -7.82 5.67 -10.82
C THR A 169 -9.03 6.49 -10.37
N GLN A 170 -10.12 5.83 -10.01
CA GLN A 170 -11.33 6.46 -9.46
C GLN A 170 -11.08 7.33 -8.19
N ILE A 171 -9.84 7.50 -7.78
CA ILE A 171 -9.40 8.38 -6.70
C ILE A 171 -9.96 9.81 -6.87
N TRP A 172 -10.09 10.27 -8.13
CA TRP A 172 -10.59 11.61 -8.49
C TRP A 172 -12.08 11.65 -8.87
N SER A 173 -12.77 10.52 -8.88
CA SER A 173 -14.19 10.43 -9.25
C SER A 173 -15.09 11.36 -8.44
N GLY A 174 -14.61 11.77 -7.30
CA GLY A 174 -15.30 12.66 -6.39
C GLY A 174 -14.87 14.12 -6.43
N ALA A 175 -14.03 14.58 -7.37
CA ALA A 175 -13.65 15.98 -7.47
C ALA A 175 -14.85 16.84 -7.91
N PRO A 176 -14.98 18.11 -7.42
CA PRO A 176 -16.03 19.02 -7.85
C PRO A 176 -16.05 19.19 -9.37
N LEU A 177 -17.23 19.28 -9.98
CA LEU A 177 -17.40 19.37 -11.44
C LEU A 177 -16.60 20.51 -12.09
N TRP A 178 -16.45 21.65 -11.41
CA TRP A 178 -15.68 22.80 -11.89
C TRP A 178 -14.16 22.57 -11.92
N THR A 179 -13.64 21.61 -11.17
CA THR A 179 -12.22 21.24 -11.16
C THR A 179 -11.88 20.26 -12.27
N LYS A 180 -12.87 19.55 -12.82
CA LYS A 180 -12.67 18.50 -13.83
C LYS A 180 -11.92 18.97 -15.09
N PRO A 181 -12.20 20.16 -15.71
CA PRO A 181 -11.46 20.59 -16.88
C PRO A 181 -10.00 20.93 -16.57
N PHE A 182 -9.71 21.52 -15.42
CA PHE A 182 -8.35 21.81 -14.98
C PHE A 182 -7.60 20.52 -14.61
N ILE A 183 -8.27 19.62 -13.93
CA ILE A 183 -7.76 18.29 -13.62
C ILE A 183 -7.49 17.52 -14.92
N ALA A 184 -8.42 17.52 -15.87
CA ALA A 184 -8.28 16.85 -17.16
C ALA A 184 -7.13 17.43 -18.01
N LEU A 185 -6.96 18.75 -18.03
CA LEU A 185 -5.90 19.42 -18.79
C LEU A 185 -4.50 19.18 -18.19
N TRP A 186 -4.40 19.23 -16.84
CA TRP A 186 -3.16 19.00 -16.12
C TRP A 186 -2.82 17.51 -16.07
N LEU A 187 -3.83 16.66 -15.96
CA LEU A 187 -3.71 15.21 -15.84
C LEU A 187 -3.47 14.52 -17.19
N LYS A 188 -4.01 15.05 -18.32
CA LYS A 188 -3.74 14.49 -19.67
C LYS A 188 -2.23 14.45 -20.01
N ARG A 189 -1.43 15.25 -19.33
CA ARG A 189 0.01 15.29 -19.53
C ARG A 189 0.79 14.40 -18.54
N SER A 190 0.13 13.86 -17.52
CA SER A 190 0.75 13.12 -16.43
C SER A 190 0.14 11.74 -16.17
N PHE A 191 -0.98 11.38 -16.85
CA PHE A 191 -1.57 10.05 -16.71
C PHE A 191 -0.83 9.04 -17.57
N ILE A 192 -0.32 8.04 -16.90
CA ILE A 192 0.11 6.80 -17.52
C ILE A 192 -1.06 5.81 -17.53
N SER A 193 -1.07 4.90 -18.51
CA SER A 193 -2.06 3.82 -18.53
C SER A 193 -1.97 2.96 -17.26
N ALA A 194 -3.03 2.23 -16.94
CA ALA A 194 -3.01 1.29 -15.83
C ALA A 194 -1.90 0.24 -15.98
N GLU A 195 -1.63 -0.17 -17.21
CA GLU A 195 -0.54 -1.08 -17.55
C GLU A 195 0.84 -0.46 -17.26
N ALA A 196 1.07 0.79 -17.67
CA ALA A 196 2.33 1.49 -17.40
C ALA A 196 2.50 1.74 -15.89
N GLY A 197 1.40 2.07 -15.16
CA GLY A 197 1.39 2.18 -13.70
C GLY A 197 1.66 0.86 -12.99
N GLY A 198 1.17 -0.23 -13.54
CA GLY A 198 1.44 -1.58 -13.06
C GLY A 198 2.87 -2.06 -13.32
N ALA A 199 3.53 -1.57 -14.37
CA ALA A 199 4.82 -2.08 -14.81
C ALA A 199 5.91 -2.04 -13.72
N THR A 200 6.00 -0.94 -12.97
CA THR A 200 6.97 -0.83 -11.87
C THR A 200 6.63 -1.79 -10.70
N ILE A 201 5.33 -2.00 -10.43
CA ILE A 201 4.90 -2.95 -9.40
C ILE A 201 5.25 -4.38 -9.83
N VAL A 202 4.96 -4.73 -11.09
CA VAL A 202 5.29 -6.05 -11.67
C VAL A 202 6.80 -6.29 -11.68
N GLN A 203 7.60 -5.29 -12.06
CA GLN A 203 9.05 -5.37 -12.02
C GLN A 203 9.55 -5.69 -10.60
N LEU A 204 9.06 -4.97 -9.58
CA LEU A 204 9.44 -5.20 -8.17
C LEU A 204 8.98 -6.58 -7.68
N ALA A 205 7.82 -7.03 -8.14
CA ALA A 205 7.25 -8.31 -7.73
C ALA A 205 7.97 -9.52 -8.37
N ALA A 206 8.41 -9.41 -9.66
CA ALA A 206 8.75 -10.57 -10.45
C ALA A 206 10.11 -10.49 -11.20
N SER A 207 10.75 -9.31 -11.35
CA SER A 207 12.01 -9.23 -12.08
C SER A 207 13.14 -9.96 -11.35
N PRO A 208 13.89 -10.86 -12.01
CA PRO A 208 15.08 -11.48 -11.43
C PRO A 208 16.19 -10.45 -11.18
N ASP A 209 16.27 -9.36 -11.96
CA ASP A 209 17.29 -8.32 -11.81
C ASP A 209 17.20 -7.56 -10.48
N LEU A 210 16.07 -7.70 -9.79
CA LEU A 210 15.83 -7.08 -8.49
C LEU A 210 15.90 -8.09 -7.33
N GLU A 211 16.50 -9.25 -7.56
CA GLU A 211 16.74 -10.20 -6.49
C GLU A 211 17.69 -9.58 -5.43
N GLY A 212 17.32 -9.67 -4.16
CA GLY A 212 18.08 -9.08 -3.04
C GLY A 212 17.98 -7.56 -2.93
N VAL A 213 17.38 -6.84 -3.89
CA VAL A 213 17.20 -5.39 -3.79
C VAL A 213 16.15 -5.07 -2.73
N THR A 214 16.55 -4.36 -1.68
CA THR A 214 15.69 -4.04 -0.53
C THR A 214 15.90 -2.60 -0.04
N GLY A 215 14.90 -2.03 0.65
CA GLY A 215 14.97 -0.69 1.24
C GLY A 215 14.99 0.43 0.21
N LYS A 216 14.48 0.21 -1.01
CA LYS A 216 14.48 1.21 -2.08
C LYS A 216 13.08 1.73 -2.36
N TYR A 217 13.05 2.98 -2.82
CA TYR A 217 11.85 3.61 -3.37
C TYR A 217 11.99 3.73 -4.88
N PHE A 218 10.95 3.32 -5.62
CA PHE A 218 10.97 3.26 -7.08
C PHE A 218 9.97 4.22 -7.70
N GLU A 219 10.40 4.90 -8.77
CA GLU A 219 9.55 5.64 -9.71
C GLU A 219 9.97 5.24 -11.13
N GLU A 220 9.02 5.04 -12.03
CA GLU A 220 9.29 4.75 -13.46
C GLU A 220 10.32 3.63 -13.66
N GLN A 221 10.16 2.54 -12.91
CA GLN A 221 11.01 1.34 -12.96
C GLN A 221 12.48 1.56 -12.51
N ARG A 222 12.78 2.67 -11.84
CA ARG A 222 14.13 3.00 -11.36
C ARG A 222 14.12 3.29 -9.86
N PRO A 223 15.16 2.87 -9.15
CA PRO A 223 15.33 3.31 -7.77
C PRO A 223 15.68 4.82 -7.76
N VAL A 224 14.99 5.56 -6.92
CA VAL A 224 15.22 7.00 -6.72
C VAL A 224 15.21 7.33 -5.23
N ASP A 225 15.87 8.41 -4.84
CA ASP A 225 15.85 8.86 -3.46
C ASP A 225 14.45 9.38 -3.08
N PRO A 226 13.83 8.86 -2.03
CA PRO A 226 12.60 9.42 -1.51
C PRO A 226 12.85 10.77 -0.83
N ALA A 227 11.80 11.41 -0.29
CA ALA A 227 11.98 12.64 0.48
C ALA A 227 12.92 12.42 1.67
N PRO A 228 13.71 13.46 2.10
CA PRO A 228 14.61 13.31 3.24
C PRO A 228 13.93 12.78 4.51
N LEU A 229 12.72 13.24 4.80
CA LEU A 229 11.93 12.75 5.95
C LEU A 229 11.58 11.26 5.85
N ALA A 230 11.46 10.72 4.64
CA ALA A 230 11.19 9.30 4.41
C ALA A 230 12.44 8.41 4.58
N GLN A 231 13.61 9.01 4.70
CA GLN A 231 14.90 8.34 4.93
C GLN A 231 15.33 8.36 6.40
N ASP A 232 14.56 9.00 7.27
CA ASP A 232 14.85 9.12 8.70
C ASP A 232 14.55 7.78 9.42
N PRO A 233 15.58 7.07 9.91
CA PRO A 233 15.41 5.76 10.55
C PRO A 233 14.75 5.86 11.92
N ASP A 234 14.91 6.97 12.64
CA ASP A 234 14.28 7.15 13.96
C ASP A 234 12.80 7.41 13.80
N LEU A 235 12.42 8.21 12.79
CA LEU A 235 11.03 8.41 12.42
C LEU A 235 10.36 7.11 11.97
N ALA A 236 11.07 6.28 11.20
CA ALA A 236 10.57 5.00 10.73
C ALA A 236 10.33 4.02 11.90
N ARG A 237 11.26 3.92 12.84
CA ARG A 237 11.10 3.12 14.07
C ARG A 237 9.93 3.62 14.91
N ARG A 238 9.85 4.93 15.16
CA ARG A 238 8.74 5.53 15.92
C ARG A 238 7.39 5.26 15.27
N LEU A 239 7.30 5.36 13.94
CA LEU A 239 6.08 5.02 13.20
C LEU A 239 5.71 3.56 13.36
N TRP A 240 6.69 2.66 13.32
CA TRP A 240 6.48 1.23 13.54
C TRP A 240 5.87 0.96 14.91
N ASP A 241 6.49 1.47 15.98
CA ASP A 241 6.04 1.27 17.36
C ASP A 241 4.62 1.82 17.59
N VAL A 242 4.33 2.99 17.04
CA VAL A 242 2.99 3.60 17.10
C VAL A 242 1.98 2.74 16.32
N SER A 243 2.36 2.24 15.13
CA SER A 243 1.48 1.38 14.32
C SER A 243 1.18 0.05 15.04
N GLU A 244 2.19 -0.58 15.66
CA GLU A 244 1.98 -1.76 16.51
C GLU A 244 1.02 -1.47 17.67
N SER A 245 1.19 -0.34 18.35
CA SER A 245 0.29 0.05 19.46
C SER A 245 -1.15 0.21 18.98
N LEU A 246 -1.36 0.78 17.79
CA LEU A 246 -2.70 1.01 17.23
C LEU A 246 -3.40 -0.27 16.79
N ILE A 247 -2.67 -1.27 16.32
CA ILE A 247 -3.25 -2.57 15.93
C ILE A 247 -3.47 -3.54 17.11
N ARG A 248 -2.85 -3.29 18.26
CA ARG A 248 -3.05 -4.10 19.48
C ARG A 248 -4.27 -3.67 20.29
N ARG A 249 -4.77 -2.45 20.09
CA ARG A 249 -5.88 -1.86 20.86
C ARG A 249 -7.26 -2.24 20.35
N ALA A 250 -7.35 -2.90 19.22
CA ALA A 250 -8.60 -3.28 18.56
C ALA A 250 -9.00 -4.73 18.88
#